data_1b92e97cbb56c91a97a902172f84e7b0
#
_entry.id   1b92e97cbb56c91a97a902172f84e7b0
#
_cell.length_a   1.000
_cell.length_b   1.000
_cell.length_c   1.000
_cell.angle_alpha   90.00
_cell.angle_beta   90.00
_cell.angle_gamma   90.00
#
_symmetry.space_group_name_H-M   'P 1'
#
loop_
_entity.id
_entity.type
_entity.pdbx_description
1 polymer ?
#
loop_
_entity_poly.entity_id
_entity_poly.type
_entity_poly.pdbx_seq_one_letter_code
_entity_poly.pdbx_strand_id
1 'polypeptide(L)'
;MSYAIGILDGSFFKSQGLEKVNGTALSKGFQDALSGKPFLTPEQCNEIVRTEMEKMKTAKVQPTIEEGKAFLAGNRKKTGMQESASGLQYEVITMGTGAKPKDTSSVKVHYDGFL
;
A
#
# COMPACT_ATOMS: atom_id res chain seq x y z
N MET A 1 -10.97 2.77 34.19
CA MET A 1 -9.78 2.05 33.66
C MET A 1 -10.12 1.30 32.36
N SER A 2 -11.05 0.33 32.37
CA SER A 2 -11.36 -0.50 31.18
C SER A 2 -11.78 0.29 29.94
N TYR A 3 -12.62 1.32 30.11
CA TYR A 3 -13.00 2.22 29.01
C TYR A 3 -11.79 2.97 28.42
N ALA A 4 -10.86 3.43 29.27
CA ALA A 4 -9.66 4.12 28.82
C ALA A 4 -8.74 3.19 27.99
N ILE A 5 -8.59 1.93 28.41
CA ILE A 5 -7.86 0.92 27.64
C ILE A 5 -8.52 0.75 26.26
N GLY A 6 -9.84 0.61 26.21
CA GLY A 6 -10.58 0.47 24.96
C GLY A 6 -10.39 1.66 24.01
N ILE A 7 -10.32 2.90 24.53
CA ILE A 7 -10.02 4.10 23.71
C ILE A 7 -8.60 4.04 23.13
N LEU A 8 -7.61 3.65 23.93
CA LEU A 8 -6.22 3.55 23.48
C LEU A 8 -6.07 2.49 22.39
N ASP A 9 -6.59 1.29 22.63
CA ASP A 9 -6.53 0.18 21.66
C ASP A 9 -7.30 0.52 20.39
N GLY A 10 -8.51 1.06 20.51
CA GLY A 10 -9.33 1.49 19.39
C GLY A 10 -8.65 2.56 18.55
N SER A 11 -7.99 3.54 19.18
CA SER A 11 -7.24 4.60 18.50
C SER A 11 -6.03 4.04 17.76
N PHE A 12 -5.30 3.11 18.40
CA PHE A 12 -4.18 2.42 17.76
C PHE A 12 -4.64 1.65 16.52
N PHE A 13 -5.63 0.79 16.63
CA PHE A 13 -6.12 0.01 15.50
C PHE A 13 -6.71 0.88 14.39
N LYS A 14 -7.40 1.96 14.75
CA LYS A 14 -7.90 2.95 13.77
C LYS A 14 -6.75 3.57 12.98
N SER A 15 -5.63 3.91 13.63
CA SER A 15 -4.44 4.44 12.95
C SER A 15 -3.82 3.44 11.97
N GLN A 16 -4.01 2.13 12.21
CA GLN A 16 -3.60 1.06 11.31
C GLN A 16 -4.61 0.77 10.18
N GLY A 17 -5.72 1.52 10.14
CA GLY A 17 -6.74 1.37 9.11
C GLY A 17 -7.88 0.41 9.45
N LEU A 18 -7.97 -0.08 10.68
CA LEU A 18 -9.08 -0.91 11.15
C LEU A 18 -10.29 -0.02 11.46
N GLU A 19 -11.30 -0.05 10.61
CA GLU A 19 -12.48 0.83 10.75
C GLU A 19 -13.65 0.19 11.50
N LYS A 20 -13.73 -1.14 11.48
CA LYS A 20 -14.83 -1.88 12.09
C LYS A 20 -14.32 -3.08 12.88
N VAL A 21 -14.81 -3.24 14.09
CA VAL A 21 -14.49 -4.35 14.99
C VAL A 21 -15.79 -4.88 15.59
N ASN A 22 -15.91 -6.19 15.69
CA ASN A 22 -16.98 -6.79 16.47
C ASN A 22 -16.64 -6.66 17.97
N GLY A 23 -17.29 -5.72 18.64
CA GLY A 23 -17.03 -5.41 20.05
C GLY A 23 -17.27 -6.59 21.00
N THR A 24 -18.24 -7.45 20.70
CA THR A 24 -18.53 -8.64 21.52
C THR A 24 -17.39 -9.65 21.42
N ALA A 25 -16.91 -9.93 20.19
CA ALA A 25 -15.79 -10.84 19.97
C ALA A 25 -14.49 -10.30 20.59
N LEU A 26 -14.24 -8.99 20.43
CA LEU A 26 -13.08 -8.33 21.04
C LEU A 26 -13.09 -8.46 22.57
N SER A 27 -14.24 -8.13 23.20
CA SER A 27 -14.41 -8.26 24.65
C SER A 27 -14.22 -9.70 25.14
N LYS A 28 -14.76 -10.68 24.40
CA LYS A 28 -14.57 -12.10 24.70
C LYS A 28 -13.10 -12.50 24.64
N GLY A 29 -12.39 -12.14 23.56
CA GLY A 29 -10.97 -12.43 23.42
C GLY A 29 -10.12 -11.83 24.54
N PHE A 30 -10.43 -10.59 24.94
CA PHE A 30 -9.78 -9.93 26.05
C PHE A 30 -10.00 -10.66 27.40
N GLN A 31 -11.24 -11.08 27.67
CA GLN A 31 -11.58 -11.86 28.88
C GLN A 31 -10.90 -13.22 28.90
N ASP A 32 -10.87 -13.92 27.76
CA ASP A 32 -10.23 -15.24 27.65
C ASP A 32 -8.72 -15.15 27.87
N ALA A 33 -8.07 -14.11 27.32
CA ALA A 33 -6.67 -13.83 27.57
C ALA A 33 -6.38 -13.58 29.06
N LEU A 34 -7.18 -12.75 29.74
CA LEU A 34 -7.02 -12.46 31.16
C LEU A 34 -7.28 -13.68 32.06
N SER A 35 -8.18 -14.59 31.65
CA SER A 35 -8.46 -15.82 32.39
C SER A 35 -7.45 -16.94 32.15
N GLY A 36 -6.48 -16.73 31.25
CA GLY A 36 -5.50 -17.75 30.88
C GLY A 36 -6.07 -18.93 30.08
N LYS A 37 -7.24 -18.75 29.45
CA LYS A 37 -7.93 -19.79 28.67
C LYS A 37 -8.30 -19.27 27.26
N PRO A 38 -7.35 -18.74 26.48
CA PRO A 38 -7.63 -18.26 25.13
C PRO A 38 -7.99 -19.45 24.23
N PHE A 39 -8.95 -19.23 23.34
CA PHE A 39 -9.36 -20.22 22.33
C PHE A 39 -8.32 -20.39 21.20
N LEU A 40 -7.57 -19.33 20.92
CA LEU A 40 -6.52 -19.29 19.90
C LEU A 40 -5.15 -19.14 20.54
N THR A 41 -4.13 -19.75 19.93
CA THR A 41 -2.75 -19.50 20.34
C THR A 41 -2.27 -18.12 19.88
N PRO A 42 -1.23 -17.54 20.51
CA PRO A 42 -0.66 -16.26 20.07
C PRO A 42 -0.23 -16.27 18.60
N GLU A 43 0.30 -17.38 18.10
CA GLU A 43 0.72 -17.56 16.70
C GLU A 43 -0.47 -17.47 15.76
N GLN A 44 -1.57 -18.18 16.08
CA GLN A 44 -2.83 -18.12 15.32
C GLN A 44 -3.42 -16.72 15.31
N CYS A 45 -3.41 -16.03 16.44
CA CYS A 45 -3.87 -14.65 16.53
C CYS A 45 -3.05 -13.73 15.61
N ASN A 46 -1.71 -13.84 15.67
CA ASN A 46 -0.82 -13.03 14.83
C ASN A 46 -1.02 -13.29 13.34
N GLU A 47 -1.21 -14.55 12.95
CA GLU A 47 -1.45 -14.92 11.56
C GLU A 47 -2.78 -14.34 11.03
N ILE A 48 -3.86 -14.50 11.80
CA ILE A 48 -5.19 -13.96 11.46
C ILE A 48 -5.12 -12.45 11.31
N VAL A 49 -4.57 -11.75 12.30
CA VAL A 49 -4.48 -10.29 12.28
C VAL A 49 -3.64 -9.81 11.09
N ARG A 50 -2.47 -10.42 10.86
CA ARG A 50 -1.60 -10.07 9.72
C ARG A 50 -2.34 -10.24 8.40
N THR A 51 -2.96 -11.39 8.18
CA THR A 51 -3.67 -11.71 6.93
C THR A 51 -4.81 -10.73 6.67
N GLU A 52 -5.62 -10.43 7.68
CA GLU A 52 -6.73 -9.50 7.52
C GLU A 52 -6.26 -8.04 7.31
N MET A 53 -5.21 -7.62 7.99
CA MET A 53 -4.60 -6.30 7.79
C MET A 53 -4.00 -6.16 6.38
N GLU A 54 -3.36 -7.20 5.84
CA GLU A 54 -2.86 -7.21 4.47
C GLU A 54 -3.99 -7.11 3.44
N LYS A 55 -5.08 -7.86 3.63
CA LYS A 55 -6.28 -7.75 2.78
C LYS A 55 -6.86 -6.34 2.78
N MET A 56 -6.96 -5.73 3.97
CA MET A 56 -7.48 -4.36 4.09
C MET A 56 -6.59 -3.35 3.37
N LYS A 57 -5.25 -3.46 3.52
CA LYS A 57 -4.30 -2.60 2.80
C LYS A 57 -4.44 -2.77 1.29
N THR A 58 -4.50 -4.01 0.82
CA THR A 58 -4.67 -4.32 -0.61
C THR A 58 -5.99 -3.74 -1.13
N ALA A 59 -7.09 -3.96 -0.43
CA ALA A 59 -8.39 -3.42 -0.83
C ALA A 59 -8.39 -1.88 -0.91
N LYS A 60 -7.69 -1.20 0.00
CA LYS A 60 -7.59 0.25 0.02
C LYS A 60 -6.80 0.83 -1.16
N VAL A 61 -5.74 0.13 -1.59
CA VAL A 61 -4.88 0.61 -2.70
C VAL A 61 -5.33 0.10 -4.07
N GLN A 62 -6.19 -0.92 -4.12
CA GLN A 62 -6.66 -1.51 -5.38
C GLN A 62 -7.28 -0.49 -6.35
N PRO A 63 -8.14 0.44 -5.93
CA PRO A 63 -8.68 1.48 -6.83
C PRO A 63 -7.58 2.30 -7.50
N THR A 64 -6.58 2.75 -6.72
CA THR A 64 -5.45 3.53 -7.25
C THR A 64 -4.61 2.72 -8.24
N ILE A 65 -4.43 1.42 -7.98
CA ILE A 65 -3.72 0.52 -8.91
C ILE A 65 -4.50 0.41 -10.23
N GLU A 66 -5.82 0.25 -10.18
CA GLU A 66 -6.66 0.15 -11.37
C GLU A 66 -6.69 1.47 -12.15
N GLU A 67 -6.77 2.60 -11.46
CA GLU A 67 -6.65 3.93 -12.09
C GLU A 67 -5.30 4.10 -12.77
N GLY A 68 -4.19 3.69 -12.12
CA GLY A 68 -2.86 3.72 -12.70
C GLY A 68 -2.75 2.85 -13.95
N LYS A 69 -3.30 1.64 -13.94
CA LYS A 69 -3.34 0.74 -15.11
C LYS A 69 -4.15 1.36 -16.25
N ALA A 70 -5.32 1.93 -15.94
CA ALA A 70 -6.15 2.59 -16.93
C ALA A 70 -5.44 3.80 -17.55
N PHE A 71 -4.75 4.60 -16.73
CA PHE A 71 -3.93 5.71 -17.20
C PHE A 71 -2.83 5.25 -18.15
N LEU A 72 -2.05 4.23 -17.78
CA LEU A 72 -0.99 3.69 -18.63
C LEU A 72 -1.54 3.12 -19.96
N ALA A 73 -2.68 2.41 -19.89
CA ALA A 73 -3.34 1.88 -21.09
C ALA A 73 -3.83 3.00 -22.03
N GLY A 74 -4.36 4.09 -21.48
CA GLY A 74 -4.74 5.28 -22.24
C GLY A 74 -3.53 6.03 -22.80
N ASN A 75 -2.50 6.16 -22.00
CA ASN A 75 -1.28 6.88 -22.34
C ASN A 75 -0.51 6.21 -23.50
N ARG A 76 -0.49 4.86 -23.51
CA ARG A 76 0.10 4.05 -24.60
C ARG A 76 -0.47 4.38 -25.99
N LYS A 77 -1.72 4.85 -26.05
CA LYS A 77 -2.39 5.20 -27.32
C LYS A 77 -2.04 6.60 -27.82
N LYS A 78 -1.35 7.42 -27.04
CA LYS A 78 -0.96 8.77 -27.46
C LYS A 78 0.14 8.73 -28.51
N THR A 79 0.06 9.61 -29.49
CA THR A 79 1.08 9.77 -30.51
C THR A 79 2.40 10.20 -29.85
N GLY A 80 3.52 9.58 -30.22
CA GLY A 80 4.84 9.89 -29.67
C GLY A 80 5.22 9.14 -28.40
N MET A 81 4.27 8.45 -27.78
CA MET A 81 4.52 7.66 -26.58
C MET A 81 5.29 6.37 -26.91
N GLN A 82 6.35 6.12 -26.16
CA GLN A 82 7.15 4.91 -26.24
C GLN A 82 7.08 4.15 -24.94
N GLU A 83 7.23 2.83 -24.97
CA GLU A 83 7.22 1.96 -23.81
C GLU A 83 8.42 1.03 -23.83
N SER A 84 9.14 0.98 -22.73
CA SER A 84 10.25 0.05 -22.55
C SER A 84 9.76 -1.35 -22.15
N ALA A 85 10.63 -2.34 -22.19
CA ALA A 85 10.32 -3.71 -21.73
C ALA A 85 9.92 -3.79 -20.25
N SER A 86 10.32 -2.80 -19.45
CA SER A 86 9.94 -2.69 -18.03
C SER A 86 8.56 -2.08 -17.80
N GLY A 87 7.87 -1.61 -18.87
CA GLY A 87 6.59 -0.91 -18.77
C GLY A 87 6.71 0.60 -18.52
N LEU A 88 7.93 1.14 -18.48
CA LEU A 88 8.14 2.59 -18.39
C LEU A 88 7.69 3.24 -19.68
N GLN A 89 6.79 4.22 -19.58
CA GLN A 89 6.32 5.00 -20.70
C GLN A 89 7.00 6.36 -20.71
N TYR A 90 7.45 6.79 -21.90
CA TYR A 90 8.13 8.06 -22.09
C TYR A 90 7.82 8.66 -23.46
N GLU A 91 7.93 9.96 -23.54
CA GLU A 91 7.81 10.72 -24.79
C GLU A 91 9.04 11.62 -24.95
N VAL A 92 9.60 11.65 -26.14
CA VAL A 92 10.71 12.54 -26.46
C VAL A 92 10.15 13.86 -26.98
N ILE A 93 10.16 14.88 -26.11
CA ILE A 93 9.68 16.24 -26.47
C ILE A 93 10.64 16.89 -27.45
N THR A 94 11.93 16.80 -27.18
CA THR A 94 12.99 17.39 -28.04
C THR A 94 14.14 16.39 -28.14
N MET A 95 14.48 16.00 -29.37
CA MET A 95 15.60 15.11 -29.63
C MET A 95 16.92 15.88 -29.49
N GLY A 96 17.79 15.40 -28.61
CA GLY A 96 19.15 15.93 -28.49
C GLY A 96 20.04 15.56 -29.66
N THR A 97 20.96 16.47 -30.02
CA THR A 97 21.95 16.28 -31.08
C THR A 97 23.37 16.02 -30.55
N GLY A 98 23.55 15.99 -29.22
CA GLY A 98 24.83 15.77 -28.58
C GLY A 98 25.29 14.31 -28.56
N ALA A 99 26.47 14.07 -28.02
CA ALA A 99 27.00 12.73 -27.79
C ALA A 99 26.12 11.90 -26.87
N LYS A 100 25.87 10.64 -27.21
CA LYS A 100 25.12 9.72 -26.35
C LYS A 100 25.99 9.25 -25.19
N PRO A 101 25.52 9.34 -23.94
CA PRO A 101 26.25 8.81 -22.78
C PRO A 101 26.32 7.28 -22.86
N LYS A 102 27.40 6.73 -22.31
CA LYS A 102 27.53 5.28 -22.07
C LYS A 102 26.94 4.94 -20.70
N ASP A 103 26.70 3.66 -20.45
CA ASP A 103 26.13 3.16 -19.16
C ASP A 103 26.97 3.58 -17.93
N THR A 104 28.27 3.81 -18.12
CA THR A 104 29.21 4.25 -17.06
C THR A 104 29.41 5.76 -16.99
N SER A 105 28.71 6.54 -17.83
CA SER A 105 28.87 8.00 -17.88
C SER A 105 28.10 8.67 -16.75
N SER A 106 28.73 9.66 -16.10
CA SER A 106 28.02 10.58 -15.23
C SER A 106 27.35 11.67 -16.04
N VAL A 107 26.05 11.87 -15.82
CA VAL A 107 25.27 12.90 -16.50
C VAL A 107 24.59 13.83 -15.51
N LYS A 108 24.45 15.09 -15.86
CA LYS A 108 23.67 16.06 -15.09
C LYS A 108 22.31 16.23 -15.73
N VAL A 109 21.26 16.02 -14.95
CA VAL A 109 19.87 16.13 -15.41
C VAL A 109 19.10 17.10 -14.53
N HIS A 110 18.10 17.76 -15.09
CA HIS A 110 17.06 18.47 -14.38
C HIS A 110 15.77 17.67 -14.54
N TYR A 111 15.00 17.53 -13.47
CA TYR A 111 13.73 16.81 -13.51
C TYR A 111 12.70 17.52 -12.64
N ASP A 112 11.44 17.42 -13.06
CA ASP A 112 10.27 17.79 -12.28
C ASP A 112 9.40 16.55 -12.12
N GLY A 113 8.93 16.26 -10.91
CA GLY A 113 8.10 15.12 -10.59
C GLY A 113 6.73 15.55 -10.11
N PHE A 114 5.68 14.93 -10.63
CA PHE A 114 4.29 15.14 -10.22
C PHE A 114 3.65 13.80 -9.90
N LEU A 115 2.75 13.79 -8.88
CA LEU A 115 1.93 12.64 -8.50
C LEU A 115 0.49 12.86 -8.94
#